data_3638b38d9102d2e5d19e1766b931fe2f
#
_entry.id   3638b38d9102d2e5d19e1766b931fe2f
#
_cell.length_a   1.000
_cell.length_b   1.000
_cell.length_c   1.000
_cell.angle_alpha   90.00
_cell.angle_beta   90.00
_cell.angle_gamma   90.00
#
_symmetry.space_group_name_H-M   'P 1'
#
loop_
_entity.id
_entity.type
_entity.pdbx_description
1 polymer ?
#
loop_
_entity_poly.entity_id
_entity_poly.type
_entity_poly.pdbx_seq_one_letter_code
_entity_poly.pdbx_strand_id
1 'polypeptide(L)'
;MLEENVYRFLGKMTYASHENPAWYNVMTVLAGYAPYTLLGLVSLFFLRYRKPQGRVRTWWSRFVAYIRNMDDARLYSLLCIVIIFTFYCIPKSKRSVYLLPIYPFIAYFLAEYIIYLRHRHLNALRVFGSIMASLAVLLLLVFGAVRMGWVPDSLFAGRHAAENIAYMHALEDFPLTVFAVLGVLVPVAAACWYFRAQRRNAADNGIIYAFIAVIFSIFFALDGVYQPVILNVKSDRAVAEEVRRIVPEGRLYSFRTDVVEGNRMHPFTVNFYLGDRMVPFDCFTPPAEGYVFMGGEMAAPFLECYGAEFSLEEVYASNHRSCDDKRYNILYRFSRKQAEP
;
A
#
# COMPACT_ATOMS: atom_id res chain seq x y z
N MET A 1 -21.90 -5.61 -12.43
CA MET A 1 -22.36 -6.15 -11.13
C MET A 1 -22.26 -7.68 -11.06
N LEU A 2 -22.73 -8.45 -12.05
CA LEU A 2 -22.58 -9.92 -12.12
C LEU A 2 -21.10 -10.34 -12.18
N GLU A 3 -20.26 -9.67 -12.97
CA GLU A 3 -18.84 -9.94 -13.15
C GLU A 3 -18.10 -9.88 -11.80
N GLU A 4 -18.26 -8.80 -11.06
CA GLU A 4 -17.53 -8.54 -9.82
C GLU A 4 -18.03 -9.35 -8.61
N ASN A 5 -19.28 -9.76 -8.59
CA ASN A 5 -19.85 -10.47 -7.44
C ASN A 5 -20.02 -11.96 -7.70
N VAL A 6 -20.62 -12.36 -8.82
CA VAL A 6 -20.95 -13.76 -9.10
C VAL A 6 -19.84 -14.47 -9.86
N TYR A 7 -19.38 -13.91 -10.96
CA TYR A 7 -18.36 -14.55 -11.81
C TYR A 7 -17.01 -14.59 -11.11
N ARG A 8 -16.67 -13.56 -10.32
CA ARG A 8 -15.48 -13.57 -9.48
C ARG A 8 -15.52 -14.68 -8.44
N PHE A 9 -16.67 -14.89 -7.78
CA PHE A 9 -16.84 -15.95 -6.80
C PHE A 9 -16.75 -17.32 -7.46
N LEU A 10 -17.33 -17.48 -8.66
CA LEU A 10 -17.31 -18.73 -9.43
C LEU A 10 -15.99 -18.96 -10.19
N GLY A 11 -15.06 -17.99 -10.19
CA GLY A 11 -13.81 -18.07 -10.97
C GLY A 11 -14.03 -18.01 -12.49
N LYS A 12 -15.10 -17.37 -12.95
CA LYS A 12 -15.50 -17.23 -14.36
C LYS A 12 -15.35 -15.78 -14.87
N MET A 13 -14.45 -15.02 -14.28
CA MET A 13 -14.20 -13.64 -14.75
C MET A 13 -13.62 -13.65 -16.16
N THR A 14 -14.03 -12.68 -16.98
CA THR A 14 -13.52 -12.48 -18.33
C THR A 14 -12.08 -11.96 -18.34
N TYR A 15 -11.64 -11.35 -17.24
CA TYR A 15 -10.25 -10.89 -17.06
C TYR A 15 -9.62 -11.58 -15.83
N ALA A 16 -8.41 -12.09 -16.02
CA ALA A 16 -7.62 -12.69 -14.95
C ALA A 16 -7.11 -11.60 -14.00
N SER A 17 -7.86 -11.28 -12.93
CA SER A 17 -7.46 -10.28 -11.98
C SER A 17 -7.26 -10.88 -10.59
N HIS A 18 -6.06 -10.66 -10.04
CA HIS A 18 -5.77 -10.92 -8.63
C HIS A 18 -5.96 -12.37 -8.17
N GLU A 19 -5.67 -13.35 -9.04
CA GLU A 19 -5.62 -14.74 -8.60
C GLU A 19 -4.46 -14.91 -7.61
N ASN A 20 -4.82 -15.34 -6.40
CA ASN A 20 -3.89 -15.50 -5.30
C ASN A 20 -4.09 -16.86 -4.61
N PRO A 21 -3.00 -17.49 -4.12
CA PRO A 21 -3.07 -18.78 -3.46
C PRO A 21 -3.91 -18.74 -2.17
N ALA A 22 -4.28 -19.89 -1.63
CA ALA A 22 -5.13 -19.99 -0.44
C ALA A 22 -4.51 -19.30 0.80
N TRP A 23 -3.18 -19.33 0.94
CA TRP A 23 -2.45 -18.70 2.06
C TRP A 23 -2.36 -17.18 1.98
N TYR A 24 -2.70 -16.56 0.84
CA TYR A 24 -2.65 -15.11 0.63
C TYR A 24 -3.40 -14.33 1.73
N ASN A 25 -4.61 -14.75 2.07
CA ASN A 25 -5.43 -14.09 3.09
C ASN A 25 -4.78 -14.16 4.49
N VAL A 26 -4.10 -15.26 4.81
CA VAL A 26 -3.37 -15.40 6.07
C VAL A 26 -2.23 -14.40 6.12
N MET A 27 -1.44 -14.31 5.05
CA MET A 27 -0.33 -13.35 4.97
C MET A 27 -0.82 -11.91 4.97
N THR A 28 -1.95 -11.65 4.32
CA THR A 28 -2.59 -10.32 4.32
C THR A 28 -2.97 -9.88 5.75
N VAL A 29 -3.58 -10.77 6.54
CA VAL A 29 -3.93 -10.47 7.93
C VAL A 29 -2.68 -10.27 8.77
N LEU A 30 -1.67 -11.12 8.65
CA LEU A 30 -0.42 -11.00 9.39
C LEU A 30 0.33 -9.71 9.05
N ALA A 31 0.40 -9.34 7.78
CA ALA A 31 1.02 -8.09 7.34
C ALA A 31 0.20 -6.86 7.77
N GLY A 32 -1.12 -6.92 7.64
CA GLY A 32 -2.02 -5.82 7.99
C GLY A 32 -2.07 -5.52 9.48
N TYR A 33 -1.69 -6.49 10.32
CA TYR A 33 -1.53 -6.29 11.77
C TYR A 33 -0.12 -5.89 12.20
N ALA A 34 0.79 -5.60 11.29
CA ALA A 34 2.06 -4.97 11.68
C ALA A 34 1.79 -3.63 12.40
N PRO A 35 2.48 -3.31 13.51
CA PRO A 35 3.58 -4.08 14.09
C PRO A 35 3.15 -5.16 15.12
N TYR A 36 1.85 -5.34 15.39
CA TYR A 36 1.38 -6.26 16.45
C TYR A 36 1.62 -7.74 16.14
N THR A 37 1.77 -8.11 14.87
CA THR A 37 2.24 -9.44 14.49
C THR A 37 3.62 -9.73 15.08
N LEU A 38 4.50 -8.71 15.13
CA LEU A 38 5.80 -8.82 15.79
C LEU A 38 5.64 -8.99 17.31
N LEU A 39 4.66 -8.33 17.95
CA LEU A 39 4.34 -8.57 19.36
C LEU A 39 4.00 -10.04 19.60
N GLY A 40 3.16 -10.62 18.73
CA GLY A 40 2.85 -12.06 18.77
C GLY A 40 4.11 -12.91 18.74
N LEU A 41 4.99 -12.67 17.77
CA LEU A 41 6.26 -13.41 17.63
C LEU A 41 7.19 -13.24 18.83
N VAL A 42 7.41 -12.01 19.29
CA VAL A 42 8.26 -11.73 20.47
C VAL A 42 7.70 -12.43 21.70
N SER A 43 6.38 -12.42 21.91
CA SER A 43 5.77 -13.02 23.08
C SER A 43 5.94 -14.54 23.16
N LEU A 44 6.11 -15.24 22.00
CA LEU A 44 6.36 -16.68 22.00
C LEU A 44 7.60 -17.07 22.81
N PHE A 45 8.61 -16.21 22.88
CA PHE A 45 9.82 -16.46 23.69
C PHE A 45 9.60 -16.29 25.20
N PHE A 46 8.53 -15.65 25.61
CA PHE A 46 8.22 -15.38 27.02
C PHE A 46 7.08 -16.22 27.56
N LEU A 47 6.28 -16.86 26.68
CA LEU A 47 5.19 -17.73 27.08
C LEU A 47 5.74 -19.05 27.61
N ARG A 48 5.22 -19.48 28.78
CA ARG A 48 5.56 -20.80 29.33
C ARG A 48 4.63 -21.85 28.75
N TYR A 49 5.17 -22.66 27.87
CA TYR A 49 4.44 -23.76 27.23
C TYR A 49 4.36 -24.95 28.21
N ARG A 50 3.15 -25.29 28.63
CA ARG A 50 2.89 -26.56 29.30
C ARG A 50 2.60 -27.61 28.24
N LYS A 51 3.31 -28.76 28.29
CA LYS A 51 3.00 -29.89 27.42
C LYS A 51 1.53 -30.28 27.62
N PRO A 52 0.75 -30.44 26.54
CA PRO A 52 -0.63 -30.88 26.67
C PRO A 52 -0.65 -32.28 27.29
N GLN A 53 -1.23 -32.38 28.49
CA GLN A 53 -1.43 -33.67 29.16
C GLN A 53 -2.78 -34.22 28.75
N GLY A 54 -2.81 -35.47 28.25
CA GLY A 54 -4.04 -36.17 27.93
C GLY A 54 -4.19 -36.55 26.45
N ARG A 55 -5.21 -37.39 26.16
CA ARG A 55 -5.54 -37.80 24.79
C ARG A 55 -6.08 -36.60 23.98
N VAL A 56 -5.89 -36.59 22.65
CA VAL A 56 -6.39 -35.57 21.70
C VAL A 56 -7.89 -35.29 21.92
N ARG A 57 -8.68 -36.33 22.20
CA ARG A 57 -10.13 -36.22 22.49
C ARG A 57 -10.41 -35.29 23.72
N THR A 58 -9.56 -35.37 24.75
CA THR A 58 -9.70 -34.52 25.96
C THR A 58 -9.33 -33.09 25.67
N TRP A 59 -8.38 -32.84 24.78
CA TRP A 59 -8.01 -31.50 24.35
C TRP A 59 -9.14 -30.85 23.53
N TRP A 60 -9.74 -31.62 22.60
CA TRP A 60 -10.87 -31.15 21.79
C TRP A 60 -12.09 -30.80 22.66
N SER A 61 -12.44 -31.64 23.62
CA SER A 61 -13.55 -31.36 24.52
C SER A 61 -13.32 -30.10 25.38
N ARG A 62 -12.07 -29.87 25.82
CA ARG A 62 -11.71 -28.61 26.51
C ARG A 62 -11.80 -27.38 25.62
N PHE A 63 -11.37 -27.50 24.38
CA PHE A 63 -11.47 -26.44 23.38
C PHE A 63 -12.95 -26.09 23.10
N VAL A 64 -13.77 -27.07 22.85
CA VAL A 64 -15.22 -26.85 22.65
C VAL A 64 -15.88 -26.24 23.88
N ALA A 65 -15.53 -26.73 25.07
CA ALA A 65 -16.03 -26.16 26.32
C ALA A 65 -15.58 -24.71 26.52
N TYR A 66 -14.34 -24.37 26.14
CA TYR A 66 -13.85 -23.01 26.18
C TYR A 66 -14.65 -22.07 25.28
N ILE A 67 -14.91 -22.48 24.02
CA ILE A 67 -15.73 -21.70 23.09
C ILE A 67 -17.17 -21.53 23.62
N ARG A 68 -17.78 -22.60 24.12
CA ARG A 68 -19.14 -22.56 24.69
C ARG A 68 -19.30 -21.65 25.89
N ASN A 69 -18.24 -21.50 26.68
CA ASN A 69 -18.21 -20.66 27.87
C ASN A 69 -17.64 -19.25 27.62
N MET A 70 -17.45 -18.86 26.34
CA MET A 70 -17.11 -17.50 26.00
C MET A 70 -18.29 -16.57 26.30
N ASP A 71 -17.97 -15.34 26.70
CA ASP A 71 -18.98 -14.28 26.75
C ASP A 71 -19.44 -13.91 25.33
N ASP A 72 -20.61 -13.29 25.25
CA ASP A 72 -21.27 -12.99 23.99
C ASP A 72 -20.40 -12.13 23.05
N ALA A 73 -19.66 -11.16 23.59
CA ALA A 73 -18.80 -10.27 22.80
C ALA A 73 -17.62 -11.03 22.16
N ARG A 74 -16.98 -11.93 22.93
CA ARG A 74 -15.90 -12.79 22.41
C ARG A 74 -16.41 -13.76 21.37
N LEU A 75 -17.53 -14.44 21.66
CA LEU A 75 -18.11 -15.43 20.75
C LEU A 75 -18.53 -14.76 19.45
N TYR A 76 -19.22 -13.62 19.52
CA TYR A 76 -19.61 -12.84 18.35
C TYR A 76 -18.39 -12.43 17.51
N SER A 77 -17.38 -11.87 18.14
CA SER A 77 -16.15 -11.45 17.46
C SER A 77 -15.44 -12.61 16.79
N LEU A 78 -15.34 -13.76 17.47
CA LEU A 78 -14.74 -14.97 16.91
C LEU A 78 -15.53 -15.47 15.68
N LEU A 79 -16.86 -15.52 15.80
CA LEU A 79 -17.71 -15.94 14.69
C LEU A 79 -17.60 -15.01 13.48
N CYS A 80 -17.58 -13.70 13.69
CA CYS A 80 -17.36 -12.73 12.61
C CYS A 80 -16.01 -12.97 11.91
N ILE A 81 -14.93 -13.16 12.65
CA ILE A 81 -13.61 -13.46 12.07
C ILE A 81 -13.68 -14.75 11.24
N VAL A 82 -14.19 -15.84 11.82
CA VAL A 82 -14.21 -17.15 11.16
C VAL A 82 -15.07 -17.13 9.91
N ILE A 83 -16.27 -16.57 9.98
CA ILE A 83 -17.22 -16.56 8.86
C ILE A 83 -16.67 -15.70 7.72
N ILE A 84 -16.28 -14.46 8.01
CA ILE A 84 -15.79 -13.53 6.98
C ILE A 84 -14.49 -14.03 6.36
N PHE A 85 -13.53 -14.48 7.19
CA PHE A 85 -12.26 -14.99 6.70
C PHE A 85 -12.46 -16.20 5.80
N THR A 86 -13.26 -17.20 6.24
CA THR A 86 -13.54 -18.40 5.47
C THR A 86 -14.24 -18.07 4.15
N PHE A 87 -15.24 -17.18 4.20
CA PHE A 87 -15.95 -16.73 3.00
C PHE A 87 -14.98 -16.16 1.94
N TYR A 88 -14.06 -15.29 2.34
CA TYR A 88 -13.11 -14.68 1.40
C TYR A 88 -11.92 -15.59 1.05
N CYS A 89 -11.77 -16.74 1.69
CA CYS A 89 -10.81 -17.77 1.26
C CYS A 89 -11.30 -18.60 0.07
N ILE A 90 -12.61 -18.69 -0.15
CA ILE A 90 -13.21 -19.53 -1.20
C ILE A 90 -12.91 -19.01 -2.61
N PRO A 91 -13.10 -17.71 -2.95
CA PRO A 91 -12.85 -17.19 -4.30
C PRO A 91 -11.37 -17.30 -4.69
N LYS A 92 -11.10 -17.57 -5.99
CA LYS A 92 -9.73 -17.53 -6.53
C LYS A 92 -9.17 -16.12 -6.54
N SER A 93 -9.98 -15.13 -6.95
CA SER A 93 -9.60 -13.71 -6.94
C SER A 93 -9.68 -13.14 -5.52
N LYS A 94 -8.53 -12.76 -4.96
CA LYS A 94 -8.39 -12.28 -3.58
C LYS A 94 -7.72 -10.90 -3.57
N ARG A 95 -8.31 -9.96 -2.83
CA ARG A 95 -7.72 -8.64 -2.56
C ARG A 95 -7.67 -8.40 -1.06
N SER A 96 -6.61 -7.75 -0.59
CA SER A 96 -6.42 -7.44 0.84
C SER A 96 -7.58 -6.63 1.43
N VAL A 97 -8.14 -5.72 0.67
CA VAL A 97 -9.23 -4.83 1.11
C VAL A 97 -10.51 -5.58 1.53
N TYR A 98 -10.73 -6.80 1.06
CA TYR A 98 -11.93 -7.58 1.43
C TYR A 98 -11.88 -8.10 2.85
N LEU A 99 -10.70 -8.14 3.45
CA LEU A 99 -10.52 -8.57 4.84
C LEU A 99 -10.64 -7.41 5.84
N LEU A 100 -10.80 -6.15 5.38
CA LEU A 100 -10.97 -5.00 6.28
C LEU A 100 -12.06 -5.20 7.35
N PRO A 101 -13.23 -5.83 7.05
CA PRO A 101 -14.26 -6.02 8.08
C PRO A 101 -13.86 -6.89 9.26
N ILE A 102 -12.84 -7.75 9.16
CA ILE A 102 -12.40 -8.60 10.29
C ILE A 102 -11.46 -7.86 11.26
N TYR A 103 -10.85 -6.75 10.84
CA TYR A 103 -9.84 -6.06 11.64
C TYR A 103 -10.36 -5.56 13.00
N PRO A 104 -11.56 -4.96 13.13
CA PRO A 104 -12.08 -4.55 14.44
C PRO A 104 -12.21 -5.72 15.42
N PHE A 105 -12.63 -6.89 14.94
CA PHE A 105 -12.80 -8.08 15.77
C PHE A 105 -11.47 -8.69 16.22
N ILE A 106 -10.45 -8.68 15.33
CA ILE A 106 -9.11 -9.10 15.71
C ILE A 106 -8.49 -8.09 16.70
N ALA A 107 -8.73 -6.79 16.51
CA ALA A 107 -8.25 -5.75 17.42
C ALA A 107 -8.80 -5.93 18.86
N TYR A 108 -10.03 -6.40 18.99
CA TYR A 108 -10.61 -6.76 20.28
C TYR A 108 -9.78 -7.85 20.99
N PHE A 109 -9.48 -8.96 20.29
CA PHE A 109 -8.64 -10.02 20.86
C PHE A 109 -7.19 -9.57 21.10
N LEU A 110 -6.67 -8.68 20.27
CA LEU A 110 -5.35 -8.09 20.46
C LEU A 110 -5.30 -7.24 21.74
N ALA A 111 -6.33 -6.45 22.01
CA ALA A 111 -6.42 -5.66 23.26
C ALA A 111 -6.43 -6.58 24.48
N GLU A 112 -7.22 -7.65 24.48
CA GLU A 112 -7.23 -8.65 25.55
C GLU A 112 -5.86 -9.33 25.70
N TYR A 113 -5.21 -9.63 24.58
CA TYR A 113 -3.87 -10.22 24.58
C TYR A 113 -2.82 -9.29 25.20
N ILE A 114 -2.85 -8.01 24.88
CA ILE A 114 -1.96 -7.01 25.47
C ILE A 114 -2.19 -6.92 27.01
N ILE A 115 -3.45 -6.92 27.44
CA ILE A 115 -3.81 -6.94 28.87
C ILE A 115 -3.29 -8.22 29.55
N TYR A 116 -3.45 -9.38 28.91
CA TYR A 116 -2.92 -10.65 29.41
C TYR A 116 -1.39 -10.60 29.55
N LEU A 117 -0.67 -10.14 28.51
CA LEU A 117 0.79 -9.99 28.56
C LEU A 117 1.24 -9.04 29.66
N ARG A 118 0.52 -7.95 29.85
CA ARG A 118 0.79 -7.01 30.94
C ARG A 118 0.77 -7.70 32.31
N HIS A 119 -0.23 -8.51 32.57
CA HIS A 119 -0.41 -9.14 33.88
C HIS A 119 0.48 -10.38 34.11
N ARG A 120 0.82 -11.09 33.03
CA ARG A 120 1.51 -12.38 33.15
C ARG A 120 2.92 -12.40 32.55
N HIS A 121 3.19 -11.57 31.57
CA HIS A 121 4.42 -11.60 30.76
C HIS A 121 4.89 -10.20 30.37
N LEU A 122 4.98 -9.29 31.34
CA LEU A 122 5.34 -7.88 31.12
C LEU A 122 6.67 -7.71 30.34
N ASN A 123 7.60 -8.63 30.47
CA ASN A 123 8.87 -8.59 29.75
C ASN A 123 8.69 -8.71 28.22
N ALA A 124 7.66 -9.44 27.76
CA ALA A 124 7.34 -9.49 26.31
C ALA A 124 6.95 -8.10 25.79
N LEU A 125 6.09 -7.37 26.52
CA LEU A 125 5.71 -6.00 26.19
C LEU A 125 6.90 -5.04 26.26
N ARG A 126 7.78 -5.20 27.27
CA ARG A 126 8.99 -4.38 27.42
C ARG A 126 9.94 -4.55 26.24
N VAL A 127 10.22 -5.78 25.82
CA VAL A 127 11.10 -6.06 24.69
C VAL A 127 10.48 -5.53 23.39
N PHE A 128 9.23 -5.85 23.13
CA PHE A 128 8.56 -5.36 21.93
C PHE A 128 8.48 -3.82 21.91
N GLY A 129 8.08 -3.19 23.00
CA GLY A 129 8.05 -1.72 23.12
C GLY A 129 9.42 -1.08 22.92
N SER A 130 10.50 -1.72 23.43
CA SER A 130 11.87 -1.26 23.18
C SER A 130 12.26 -1.34 21.70
N ILE A 131 11.85 -2.41 20.99
CA ILE A 131 12.05 -2.54 19.55
C ILE A 131 11.33 -1.39 18.83
N MET A 132 10.06 -1.12 19.16
CA MET A 132 9.29 -0.05 18.56
C MET A 132 9.87 1.34 18.86
N ALA A 133 10.27 1.58 20.11
CA ALA A 133 10.91 2.84 20.51
C ALA A 133 12.25 3.05 19.78
N SER A 134 13.03 1.99 19.61
CA SER A 134 14.25 2.04 18.80
C SER A 134 13.98 2.31 17.32
N LEU A 135 12.92 1.71 16.77
CA LEU A 135 12.47 2.00 15.40
C LEU A 135 12.04 3.47 15.24
N ALA A 136 11.35 4.05 16.22
CA ALA A 136 10.96 5.45 16.20
C ALA A 136 12.19 6.39 16.16
N VAL A 137 13.26 6.06 16.91
CA VAL A 137 14.52 6.80 16.84
C VAL A 137 15.22 6.57 15.50
N LEU A 138 15.22 5.34 14.98
CA LEU A 138 15.82 5.01 13.70
C LEU A 138 15.17 5.80 12.55
N LEU A 139 13.85 6.00 12.56
CA LEU A 139 13.18 6.83 11.57
C LEU A 139 13.72 8.26 11.54
N LEU A 140 13.97 8.87 12.72
CA LEU A 140 14.63 10.19 12.79
C LEU A 140 16.03 10.15 12.19
N LEU A 141 16.83 9.13 12.56
CA LEU A 141 18.22 9.02 12.07
C LEU A 141 18.27 8.85 10.55
N VAL A 142 17.39 8.04 9.98
CA VAL A 142 17.26 7.85 8.53
C VAL A 142 16.87 9.17 7.86
N PHE A 143 15.84 9.85 8.39
CA PHE A 143 15.43 11.16 7.86
C PHE A 143 16.59 12.16 7.88
N GLY A 144 17.30 12.26 9.00
CA GLY A 144 18.46 13.15 9.15
C GLY A 144 19.59 12.79 8.22
N ALA A 145 19.94 11.51 8.08
CA ALA A 145 21.02 11.05 7.22
C ALA A 145 20.72 11.36 5.72
N VAL A 146 19.48 11.11 5.28
CA VAL A 146 19.07 11.44 3.91
C VAL A 146 19.07 12.97 3.71
N ARG A 147 18.52 13.72 4.64
CA ARG A 147 18.44 15.18 4.56
C ARG A 147 19.80 15.87 4.54
N MET A 148 20.82 15.26 5.15
CA MET A 148 22.21 15.75 5.14
C MET A 148 23.01 15.26 3.93
N GLY A 149 22.42 14.52 3.00
CA GLY A 149 23.11 13.96 1.84
C GLY A 149 24.14 12.89 2.18
N TRP A 150 24.01 12.21 3.35
CA TRP A 150 24.95 11.18 3.78
C TRP A 150 24.69 9.82 3.11
N VAL A 151 23.56 9.66 2.42
CA VAL A 151 23.18 8.43 1.75
C VAL A 151 23.52 8.55 0.27
N PRO A 152 24.58 7.89 -0.24
CA PRO A 152 24.95 8.00 -1.65
C PRO A 152 24.04 7.13 -2.53
N ASP A 153 23.82 7.56 -3.78
CA ASP A 153 23.04 6.83 -4.78
C ASP A 153 23.57 5.42 -5.03
N SER A 154 24.89 5.23 -4.89
CA SER A 154 25.56 3.93 -5.05
C SER A 154 25.13 2.85 -4.06
N LEU A 155 24.43 3.23 -2.98
CA LEU A 155 23.85 2.28 -2.03
C LEU A 155 22.71 1.49 -2.67
N PHE A 156 22.04 2.06 -3.66
CA PHE A 156 20.89 1.45 -4.31
C PHE A 156 21.34 0.74 -5.58
N ALA A 157 21.18 -0.60 -5.60
CA ALA A 157 21.52 -1.43 -6.73
C ALA A 157 20.35 -2.34 -7.13
N GLY A 158 20.40 -2.88 -8.36
CA GLY A 158 19.41 -3.84 -8.86
C GLY A 158 18.19 -3.20 -9.53
N ARG A 159 17.17 -4.01 -9.76
CA ARG A 159 15.99 -3.68 -10.60
C ARG A 159 15.22 -2.43 -10.15
N HIS A 160 15.23 -2.11 -8.87
CA HIS A 160 14.48 -0.99 -8.30
C HIS A 160 15.36 0.18 -7.88
N ALA A 161 16.63 0.21 -8.31
CA ALA A 161 17.59 1.26 -7.91
C ALA A 161 17.07 2.66 -8.25
N ALA A 162 16.64 2.89 -9.48
CA ALA A 162 16.14 4.20 -9.93
C ALA A 162 14.94 4.68 -9.11
N GLU A 163 14.00 3.79 -8.79
CA GLU A 163 12.82 4.12 -7.98
C GLU A 163 13.22 4.46 -6.53
N ASN A 164 14.13 3.69 -5.94
CA ASN A 164 14.62 3.91 -4.58
C ASN A 164 15.42 5.22 -4.47
N ILE A 165 16.24 5.54 -5.46
CA ILE A 165 16.96 6.82 -5.56
C ILE A 165 15.97 7.97 -5.65
N ALA A 166 14.90 7.83 -6.45
CA ALA A 166 13.87 8.85 -6.55
C ALA A 166 13.14 9.09 -5.20
N TYR A 167 12.87 8.04 -4.41
CA TYR A 167 12.31 8.20 -3.05
C TYR A 167 13.28 8.89 -2.11
N MET A 168 14.58 8.56 -2.19
CA MET A 168 15.60 9.18 -1.37
C MET A 168 15.70 10.68 -1.66
N HIS A 169 15.83 11.08 -2.93
CA HIS A 169 15.88 12.50 -3.31
C HIS A 169 14.58 13.25 -2.97
N ALA A 170 13.42 12.61 -3.17
CA ALA A 170 12.15 13.20 -2.76
C ALA A 170 12.03 13.39 -1.23
N LEU A 171 12.68 12.54 -0.43
CA LEU A 171 12.77 12.69 1.02
C LEU A 171 13.80 13.78 1.40
N GLU A 172 14.91 13.86 0.67
CA GLU A 172 15.91 14.91 0.82
C GLU A 172 15.31 16.30 0.59
N ASP A 173 14.49 16.46 -0.46
CA ASP A 173 13.84 17.72 -0.82
C ASP A 173 12.51 17.95 -0.08
N PHE A 174 12.08 17.04 0.78
CA PHE A 174 10.79 17.12 1.43
C PHE A 174 10.64 18.42 2.25
N PRO A 175 9.56 19.21 2.05
CA PRO A 175 9.41 20.50 2.70
C PRO A 175 9.25 20.34 4.22
N LEU A 176 10.04 21.10 5.00
CA LEU A 176 9.99 21.12 6.45
C LEU A 176 8.78 21.94 6.95
N THR A 177 7.59 21.44 6.68
CA THR A 177 6.36 22.00 7.26
C THR A 177 6.26 21.69 8.75
N VAL A 178 5.38 22.38 9.47
CA VAL A 178 5.11 22.09 10.89
C VAL A 178 4.72 20.63 11.10
N PHE A 179 3.91 20.07 10.20
CA PHE A 179 3.52 18.65 10.27
C PHE A 179 4.70 17.70 10.02
N ALA A 180 5.61 18.04 9.11
CA ALA A 180 6.82 17.26 8.88
C ALA A 180 7.73 17.26 10.12
N VAL A 181 7.95 18.42 10.71
CA VAL A 181 8.75 18.55 11.94
C VAL A 181 8.12 17.76 13.09
N LEU A 182 6.82 17.86 13.29
CA LEU A 182 6.11 17.06 14.29
C LEU A 182 6.19 15.56 13.97
N GLY A 183 6.04 15.16 12.70
CA GLY A 183 6.17 13.77 12.25
C GLY A 183 7.54 13.16 12.58
N VAL A 184 8.59 13.97 12.64
CA VAL A 184 9.94 13.53 13.00
C VAL A 184 10.18 13.57 14.50
N LEU A 185 9.75 14.62 15.22
CA LEU A 185 10.07 14.83 16.63
C LEU A 185 9.16 14.05 17.60
N VAL A 186 7.86 13.90 17.28
CA VAL A 186 6.90 13.22 18.17
C VAL A 186 7.28 11.76 18.42
N PRO A 187 7.73 10.96 17.43
CA PRO A 187 8.19 9.59 17.66
C PRO A 187 9.37 9.52 18.64
N VAL A 188 10.30 10.45 18.54
CA VAL A 188 11.46 10.50 19.44
C VAL A 188 11.05 10.88 20.87
N ALA A 189 10.17 11.87 21.00
CA ALA A 189 9.62 12.24 22.30
C ALA A 189 8.86 11.08 22.97
N ALA A 190 8.05 10.35 22.19
CA ALA A 190 7.36 9.15 22.65
C ALA A 190 8.34 8.03 23.05
N ALA A 191 9.40 7.80 22.27
CA ALA A 191 10.45 6.83 22.59
C ALA A 191 11.19 7.22 23.89
N CYS A 192 11.55 8.48 24.07
CA CYS A 192 12.16 8.98 25.29
C CYS A 192 11.24 8.79 26.51
N TRP A 193 9.94 9.09 26.34
CA TRP A 193 8.95 8.82 27.41
C TRP A 193 8.87 7.33 27.72
N TYR A 194 8.83 6.46 26.72
CA TYR A 194 8.79 5.01 26.90
C TYR A 194 10.01 4.50 27.68
N PHE A 195 11.25 4.86 27.27
CA PHE A 195 12.47 4.44 27.98
C PHE A 195 12.53 5.00 29.42
N ARG A 196 12.03 6.22 29.64
CA ARG A 196 11.93 6.79 30.98
C ARG A 196 10.91 6.05 31.85
N ALA A 197 9.74 5.69 31.30
CA ALA A 197 8.72 4.90 32.02
C ALA A 197 9.26 3.49 32.34
N GLN A 198 10.00 2.88 31.43
CA GLN A 198 10.61 1.57 31.63
C GLN A 198 11.65 1.59 32.75
N ARG A 199 12.52 2.63 32.82
CA ARG A 199 13.54 2.78 33.87
C ARG A 199 12.94 3.02 35.27
N ARG A 200 11.81 3.70 35.34
CA ARG A 200 11.12 3.97 36.59
C ARG A 200 10.41 2.76 37.17
N ASN A 201 10.49 1.60 36.50
CA ASN A 201 9.79 0.36 36.92
C ASN A 201 8.31 0.61 37.26
N ALA A 202 7.67 1.50 36.49
CA ALA A 202 6.31 1.90 36.75
C ALA A 202 5.40 0.67 36.77
N ALA A 203 5.01 0.28 37.98
CA ALA A 203 4.00 -0.76 38.22
C ALA A 203 2.64 -0.35 37.67
N ASP A 204 2.52 0.91 37.35
CA ASP A 204 1.32 1.59 36.87
C ASP A 204 1.12 1.46 35.38
N ASN A 205 -0.02 1.94 34.94
CA ASN A 205 -0.41 1.99 33.51
C ASN A 205 0.53 2.83 32.64
N GLY A 206 1.47 3.58 33.21
CA GLY A 206 2.36 4.50 32.52
C GLY A 206 3.17 3.87 31.39
N ILE A 207 3.64 2.62 31.58
CA ILE A 207 4.38 1.92 30.52
C ILE A 207 3.49 1.55 29.32
N ILE A 208 2.21 1.25 29.57
CA ILE A 208 1.25 0.93 28.51
C ILE A 208 0.88 2.19 27.72
N TYR A 209 0.64 3.30 28.40
CA TYR A 209 0.36 4.56 27.72
C TYR A 209 1.55 5.02 26.87
N ALA A 210 2.77 4.91 27.43
CA ALA A 210 3.98 5.22 26.67
C ALA A 210 4.19 4.26 25.48
N PHE A 211 3.91 2.98 25.63
CA PHE A 211 3.92 1.98 24.57
C PHE A 211 2.93 2.32 23.44
N ILE A 212 1.68 2.65 23.80
CA ILE A 212 0.66 3.07 22.83
C ILE A 212 1.09 4.35 22.12
N ALA A 213 1.63 5.33 22.86
CA ALA A 213 2.13 6.58 22.28
C ALA A 213 3.24 6.34 21.26
N VAL A 214 4.18 5.41 21.51
CA VAL A 214 5.23 5.04 20.55
C VAL A 214 4.62 4.48 19.26
N ILE A 215 3.67 3.55 19.37
CA ILE A 215 3.05 2.95 18.19
C ILE A 215 2.33 4.02 17.35
N PHE A 216 1.48 4.84 17.98
CA PHE A 216 0.78 5.92 17.29
C PHE A 216 1.73 6.95 16.67
N SER A 217 2.83 7.28 17.36
CA SER A 217 3.80 8.23 16.85
C SER A 217 4.57 7.71 15.63
N ILE A 218 4.83 6.40 15.53
CA ILE A 218 5.41 5.78 14.34
C ILE A 218 4.45 5.92 13.16
N PHE A 219 3.16 5.59 13.32
CA PHE A 219 2.17 5.80 12.27
C PHE A 219 2.06 7.27 11.87
N PHE A 220 2.09 8.18 12.84
CA PHE A 220 2.10 9.62 12.59
C PHE A 220 3.32 10.06 11.75
N ALA A 221 4.52 9.52 12.02
CA ALA A 221 5.70 9.74 11.20
C ALA A 221 5.55 9.18 9.78
N LEU A 222 5.05 7.94 9.68
CA LEU A 222 4.83 7.28 8.38
C LEU A 222 3.85 8.08 7.52
N ASP A 223 2.72 8.48 8.08
CA ASP A 223 1.67 9.22 7.35
C ASP A 223 2.05 10.68 7.08
N GLY A 224 2.78 11.31 7.99
CA GLY A 224 3.13 12.73 7.90
C GLY A 224 4.38 13.05 7.07
N VAL A 225 5.28 12.08 6.91
CA VAL A 225 6.58 12.28 6.24
C VAL A 225 6.83 11.23 5.15
N TYR A 226 6.89 9.96 5.50
CA TYR A 226 7.39 8.93 4.59
C TYR A 226 6.38 8.53 3.51
N GLN A 227 5.12 8.35 3.86
CA GLN A 227 4.09 7.95 2.92
C GLN A 227 3.79 9.02 1.87
N PRO A 228 3.70 10.33 2.19
CA PRO A 228 3.57 11.37 1.18
C PRO A 228 4.71 11.38 0.17
N VAL A 229 5.96 11.15 0.60
CA VAL A 229 7.12 11.05 -0.30
C VAL A 229 6.93 9.91 -1.29
N ILE A 230 6.60 8.71 -0.81
CA ILE A 230 6.40 7.52 -1.65
C ILE A 230 5.24 7.73 -2.62
N LEU A 231 4.12 8.27 -2.14
CA LEU A 231 2.93 8.50 -2.96
C LEU A 231 3.17 9.56 -4.03
N ASN A 232 3.89 10.64 -3.71
CA ASN A 232 4.19 11.70 -4.66
C ASN A 232 5.13 11.22 -5.77
N VAL A 233 6.17 10.44 -5.46
CA VAL A 233 7.07 9.86 -6.46
C VAL A 233 6.35 8.88 -7.38
N LYS A 234 5.38 8.11 -6.84
CA LYS A 234 4.56 7.17 -7.62
C LYS A 234 3.42 7.82 -8.38
N SER A 235 3.07 9.05 -8.04
CA SER A 235 1.90 9.71 -8.59
C SER A 235 2.14 10.17 -10.03
N ASP A 236 1.17 9.95 -10.88
CA ASP A 236 1.15 10.47 -12.25
C ASP A 236 0.78 11.98 -12.32
N ARG A 237 0.64 12.63 -11.16
CA ARG A 237 0.29 14.07 -11.09
C ARG A 237 1.32 14.95 -11.79
N ALA A 238 2.61 14.70 -11.55
CA ALA A 238 3.68 15.47 -12.17
C ALA A 238 3.66 15.30 -13.71
N VAL A 239 3.41 14.10 -14.19
CA VAL A 239 3.25 13.83 -15.64
C VAL A 239 2.05 14.60 -16.19
N ALA A 240 0.92 14.58 -15.51
CA ALA A 240 -0.27 15.31 -15.93
C ALA A 240 -0.06 16.84 -15.94
N GLU A 241 0.70 17.36 -14.97
CA GLU A 241 1.05 18.79 -14.93
C GLU A 241 1.94 19.20 -16.12
N GLU A 242 2.92 18.37 -16.50
CA GLU A 242 3.75 18.60 -17.71
C GLU A 242 2.92 18.48 -18.99
N VAL A 243 2.07 17.47 -19.11
CA VAL A 243 1.15 17.33 -20.26
C VAL A 243 0.22 18.55 -20.35
N ARG A 244 -0.30 19.05 -19.22
CA ARG A 244 -1.13 20.26 -19.18
C ARG A 244 -0.36 21.52 -19.62
N ARG A 245 0.93 21.60 -19.28
CA ARG A 245 1.78 22.72 -19.71
C ARG A 245 1.98 22.75 -21.22
N ILE A 246 2.16 21.56 -21.83
CA ILE A 246 2.35 21.42 -23.30
C ILE A 246 1.01 21.58 -24.03
N VAL A 247 -0.06 21.00 -23.48
CA VAL A 247 -1.41 21.01 -24.05
C VAL A 247 -2.38 21.62 -23.02
N PRO A 248 -2.43 22.96 -22.89
CA PRO A 248 -3.24 23.60 -21.84
C PRO A 248 -4.72 23.34 -21.98
N GLU A 249 -5.23 23.33 -23.23
CA GLU A 249 -6.65 23.21 -23.54
C GLU A 249 -6.88 22.23 -24.69
N GLY A 250 -8.14 21.83 -24.89
CA GLY A 250 -8.57 20.98 -25.97
C GLY A 250 -8.57 19.48 -25.63
N ARG A 251 -8.91 18.67 -26.62
CA ARG A 251 -8.93 17.21 -26.52
C ARG A 251 -7.54 16.63 -26.56
N LEU A 252 -7.32 15.63 -25.73
CA LEU A 252 -6.15 14.77 -25.79
C LEU A 252 -6.62 13.37 -26.16
N TYR A 253 -5.88 12.70 -27.03
CA TYR A 253 -6.22 11.36 -27.46
C TYR A 253 -5.42 10.32 -26.70
N SER A 254 -5.99 9.13 -26.49
CA SER A 254 -5.29 7.95 -25.97
C SER A 254 -5.41 6.80 -26.99
N PHE A 255 -4.41 5.92 -27.03
CA PHE A 255 -4.42 4.78 -27.90
C PHE A 255 -3.90 3.53 -27.20
N ARG A 256 -4.62 2.42 -27.39
CA ARG A 256 -4.25 1.08 -26.87
C ARG A 256 -4.83 0.00 -27.75
N THR A 257 -4.07 -1.06 -27.97
CA THR A 257 -4.49 -2.25 -28.70
C THR A 257 -4.80 -3.45 -27.81
N ASP A 258 -4.32 -3.44 -26.57
CA ASP A 258 -4.37 -4.55 -25.63
C ASP A 258 -5.59 -4.48 -24.67
N VAL A 259 -6.68 -3.88 -25.12
CA VAL A 259 -7.83 -3.57 -24.28
C VAL A 259 -8.93 -4.60 -24.45
N VAL A 260 -9.34 -5.21 -23.34
CA VAL A 260 -10.63 -5.92 -23.25
C VAL A 260 -11.75 -4.90 -23.38
N GLU A 261 -12.80 -5.25 -24.14
CA GLU A 261 -13.97 -4.40 -24.41
C GLU A 261 -14.40 -3.57 -23.18
N GLY A 262 -14.47 -2.27 -23.32
CA GLY A 262 -14.92 -1.32 -22.31
C GLY A 262 -13.83 -0.57 -21.53
N ASN A 263 -12.55 -0.91 -21.67
CA ASN A 263 -11.46 -0.27 -20.90
C ASN A 263 -10.43 0.47 -21.77
N ARG A 264 -10.90 1.34 -22.66
CA ARG A 264 -10.06 2.05 -23.64
C ARG A 264 -9.41 3.33 -23.11
N MET A 265 -9.77 3.75 -21.92
CA MET A 265 -9.34 5.02 -21.32
C MET A 265 -8.18 4.82 -20.35
N HIS A 266 -7.00 4.53 -20.84
CA HIS A 266 -5.77 4.52 -20.05
C HIS A 266 -4.74 5.50 -20.61
N PRO A 267 -3.93 6.12 -19.76
CA PRO A 267 -3.87 5.96 -18.29
C PRO A 267 -4.96 6.79 -17.55
N PHE A 268 -5.73 6.14 -16.70
CA PHE A 268 -6.82 6.79 -15.93
C PHE A 268 -6.33 7.87 -14.99
N THR A 269 -5.22 7.63 -14.28
CA THR A 269 -4.70 8.55 -13.29
C THR A 269 -4.24 9.85 -13.93
N VAL A 270 -3.57 9.81 -15.06
CA VAL A 270 -3.20 11.03 -15.80
C VAL A 270 -4.47 11.74 -16.29
N ASN A 271 -5.43 11.00 -16.86
CA ASN A 271 -6.69 11.59 -17.34
C ASN A 271 -7.49 12.26 -16.21
N PHE A 272 -7.54 11.63 -15.01
CA PHE A 272 -8.16 12.22 -13.83
C PHE A 272 -7.54 13.58 -13.47
N TYR A 273 -6.21 13.68 -13.42
CA TYR A 273 -5.54 14.94 -13.14
C TYR A 273 -5.69 15.97 -14.27
N LEU A 274 -5.95 15.54 -15.49
CA LEU A 274 -6.21 16.42 -16.63
C LEU A 274 -7.67 16.89 -16.73
N GLY A 275 -8.57 16.40 -15.87
CA GLY A 275 -10.00 16.75 -15.85
C GLY A 275 -10.81 15.98 -16.89
N ASP A 276 -10.48 14.70 -17.11
CA ASP A 276 -11.19 13.76 -17.99
C ASP A 276 -11.33 14.22 -19.45
N ARG A 277 -10.29 14.87 -19.98
CA ARG A 277 -10.30 15.35 -21.37
C ARG A 277 -9.65 14.41 -22.39
N MET A 278 -9.12 13.26 -21.93
CA MET A 278 -8.63 12.22 -22.84
C MET A 278 -9.80 11.45 -23.46
N VAL A 279 -9.70 11.18 -24.75
CA VAL A 279 -10.66 10.36 -25.49
C VAL A 279 -9.91 9.31 -26.30
N PRO A 280 -10.45 8.08 -26.50
CA PRO A 280 -9.82 7.08 -27.35
C PRO A 280 -9.71 7.57 -28.79
N PHE A 281 -8.55 7.36 -29.40
CA PHE A 281 -8.26 7.85 -30.77
C PHE A 281 -9.16 7.21 -31.83
N ASP A 282 -9.50 5.93 -31.65
CA ASP A 282 -10.28 5.12 -32.59
C ASP A 282 -11.81 5.32 -32.45
N CYS A 283 -12.28 6.01 -31.40
CA CYS A 283 -13.70 6.24 -31.18
C CYS A 283 -14.22 7.56 -31.79
N PHE A 284 -13.31 8.40 -32.28
CA PHE A 284 -13.66 9.72 -32.81
C PHE A 284 -12.89 9.97 -34.13
N THR A 285 -13.47 10.75 -35.01
CA THR A 285 -12.74 11.26 -36.16
C THR A 285 -11.67 12.23 -35.71
N PRO A 286 -10.38 11.88 -35.76
CA PRO A 286 -9.33 12.77 -35.27
C PRO A 286 -9.18 13.97 -36.21
N PRO A 287 -8.76 15.15 -35.69
CA PRO A 287 -8.43 16.31 -36.48
C PRO A 287 -7.19 16.04 -37.35
N ALA A 288 -6.84 17.00 -38.22
CA ALA A 288 -5.63 16.90 -39.05
C ALA A 288 -4.33 16.90 -38.20
N GLU A 289 -4.35 17.54 -37.03
CA GLU A 289 -3.27 17.54 -36.06
C GLU A 289 -3.81 17.54 -34.63
N GLY A 290 -3.02 17.05 -33.68
CA GLY A 290 -3.38 16.99 -32.27
C GLY A 290 -2.33 16.24 -31.47
N TYR A 291 -2.73 15.83 -30.25
CA TYR A 291 -1.84 15.12 -29.33
C TYR A 291 -2.45 13.80 -28.90
N VAL A 292 -1.62 12.75 -28.86
CA VAL A 292 -1.97 11.42 -28.37
C VAL A 292 -1.01 11.04 -27.23
N PHE A 293 -1.55 10.62 -26.11
CA PHE A 293 -0.81 10.17 -24.93
C PHE A 293 -1.00 8.66 -24.77
N MET A 294 0.08 7.91 -24.82
CA MET A 294 0.05 6.44 -24.81
C MET A 294 1.35 5.85 -24.28
N GLY A 295 1.35 4.56 -23.90
CA GLY A 295 2.58 3.85 -23.60
C GLY A 295 3.55 3.86 -24.77
N GLY A 296 4.85 4.00 -24.51
CA GLY A 296 5.86 4.08 -25.58
C GLY A 296 5.85 2.87 -26.53
N GLU A 297 5.51 1.67 -26.01
CA GLU A 297 5.32 0.47 -26.82
C GLU A 297 4.10 0.50 -27.75
N MET A 298 3.19 1.43 -27.55
CA MET A 298 2.00 1.59 -28.40
C MET A 298 2.27 2.40 -29.68
N ALA A 299 3.42 3.03 -29.80
CA ALA A 299 3.77 3.82 -30.98
C ALA A 299 3.84 2.96 -32.27
N ALA A 300 4.46 1.79 -32.20
CA ALA A 300 4.52 0.88 -33.37
C ALA A 300 3.13 0.36 -33.75
N PRO A 301 2.29 -0.20 -32.86
CA PRO A 301 0.90 -0.54 -33.16
C PRO A 301 0.07 0.63 -33.69
N PHE A 302 0.29 1.85 -33.19
CA PHE A 302 -0.40 3.03 -33.71
C PHE A 302 -0.03 3.29 -35.18
N LEU A 303 1.25 3.22 -35.49
CA LEU A 303 1.72 3.42 -36.89
C LEU A 303 1.32 2.28 -37.83
N GLU A 304 1.15 1.06 -37.32
CA GLU A 304 0.58 -0.04 -38.10
C GLU A 304 -0.89 0.24 -38.46
N CYS A 305 -1.67 0.79 -37.55
CA CYS A 305 -3.09 1.09 -37.78
C CYS A 305 -3.31 2.39 -38.57
N TYR A 306 -2.56 3.43 -38.26
CA TYR A 306 -2.82 4.81 -38.71
C TYR A 306 -1.63 5.47 -39.41
N GLY A 307 -0.51 4.79 -39.56
CA GLY A 307 0.72 5.37 -40.13
C GLY A 307 0.63 5.71 -41.65
N ALA A 308 -0.39 5.18 -42.34
CA ALA A 308 -0.68 5.63 -43.71
C ALA A 308 -1.22 7.07 -43.74
N GLU A 309 -2.00 7.47 -42.71
CA GLU A 309 -2.67 8.77 -42.67
C GLU A 309 -1.94 9.77 -41.76
N PHE A 310 -1.28 9.30 -40.70
CA PHE A 310 -0.69 10.15 -39.68
C PHE A 310 0.80 9.88 -39.47
N SER A 311 1.53 10.95 -39.11
CA SER A 311 2.89 10.87 -38.55
C SER A 311 2.85 11.17 -37.07
N LEU A 312 3.83 10.64 -36.33
CA LEU A 312 4.02 10.88 -34.89
C LEU A 312 5.35 11.59 -34.67
N GLU A 313 5.33 12.58 -33.78
CA GLU A 313 6.50 13.27 -33.25
C GLU A 313 6.47 13.20 -31.72
N GLU A 314 7.54 12.71 -31.09
CA GLU A 314 7.63 12.66 -29.64
C GLU A 314 7.83 14.07 -29.07
N VAL A 315 6.98 14.47 -28.14
CA VAL A 315 7.02 15.81 -27.51
C VAL A 315 7.46 15.72 -26.05
N TYR A 316 7.02 14.67 -25.34
CA TYR A 316 7.36 14.47 -23.93
C TYR A 316 7.32 13.00 -23.59
N ALA A 317 8.31 12.51 -22.83
CA ALA A 317 8.33 11.17 -22.28
C ALA A 317 8.31 11.22 -20.74
N SER A 318 7.49 10.37 -20.11
CA SER A 318 7.48 10.24 -18.66
C SER A 318 8.80 9.64 -18.14
N ASN A 319 9.30 10.16 -17.04
CA ASN A 319 10.53 9.70 -16.40
C ASN A 319 10.31 8.50 -15.46
N HIS A 320 9.06 8.09 -15.22
CA HIS A 320 8.69 6.95 -14.39
C HIS A 320 7.52 6.17 -15.02
N ARG A 321 7.32 4.96 -14.52
CA ARG A 321 6.18 4.13 -14.92
C ARG A 321 4.91 4.63 -14.26
N SER A 322 3.86 4.79 -15.04
CA SER A 322 2.54 5.15 -14.53
C SER A 322 2.10 4.21 -13.41
N CYS A 323 1.43 4.75 -12.40
CA CYS A 323 0.94 3.97 -11.26
C CYS A 323 -0.21 3.04 -11.65
N ASP A 324 -0.87 3.30 -12.77
CA ASP A 324 -2.05 2.56 -13.21
C ASP A 324 -1.71 1.45 -14.23
N ASP A 325 -1.07 1.76 -15.33
CA ASP A 325 -0.77 0.79 -16.39
C ASP A 325 0.67 0.22 -16.36
N LYS A 326 1.52 0.73 -15.44
CA LYS A 326 2.91 0.30 -15.24
C LYS A 326 3.84 0.54 -16.44
N ARG A 327 3.48 1.45 -17.34
CA ARG A 327 4.20 1.80 -18.57
C ARG A 327 4.86 3.16 -18.46
N TYR A 328 5.91 3.35 -19.26
CA TYR A 328 6.42 4.69 -19.55
C TYR A 328 5.52 5.29 -20.63
N ASN A 329 4.84 6.37 -20.29
CA ASN A 329 3.89 7.02 -21.17
C ASN A 329 4.56 8.18 -21.89
N ILE A 330 4.22 8.35 -23.17
CA ILE A 330 4.80 9.35 -24.06
C ILE A 330 3.67 10.18 -24.66
N LEU A 331 3.87 11.49 -24.71
CA LEU A 331 3.02 12.41 -25.44
C LEU A 331 3.58 12.59 -26.84
N TYR A 332 2.81 12.21 -27.83
CA TYR A 332 3.13 12.43 -29.23
C TYR A 332 2.24 13.52 -29.82
N ARG A 333 2.81 14.36 -30.68
CA ARG A 333 2.05 15.16 -31.64
C ARG A 333 1.80 14.31 -32.86
N PHE A 334 0.56 14.21 -33.29
CA PHE A 334 0.22 13.58 -34.56
C PHE A 334 -0.17 14.65 -35.58
N SER A 335 0.18 14.42 -36.84
CA SER A 335 -0.21 15.26 -37.96
C SER A 335 -0.58 14.38 -39.17
N ARG A 336 -1.64 14.76 -39.89
CA ARG A 336 -2.05 14.08 -41.10
C ARG A 336 -1.01 14.29 -42.20
N LYS A 337 -0.56 13.21 -42.79
CA LYS A 337 0.35 13.27 -43.93
C LYS A 337 -0.35 13.97 -45.12
N GLN A 338 0.32 14.92 -45.73
CA GLN A 338 -0.18 15.48 -46.97
C GLN A 338 -0.17 14.36 -48.01
N ALA A 339 -1.29 14.16 -48.72
CA ALA A 339 -1.29 13.26 -49.89
C ALA A 339 -0.23 13.78 -50.86
N GLU A 340 0.79 12.97 -51.14
CA GLU A 340 1.68 13.28 -52.25
C GLU A 340 0.82 13.35 -53.52
N PRO A 341 0.99 14.40 -54.34
CA PRO A 341 0.19 14.63 -55.51
C PRO A 341 0.39 13.55 -56.57
#